data_6eefd32cedcb0d49ea2c41b99d696272
#
_entry.id   6eefd32cedcb0d49ea2c41b99d696272
#
_cell.length_a   1.000
_cell.length_b   1.000
_cell.length_c   1.000
_cell.angle_alpha   90.00
_cell.angle_beta   90.00
_cell.angle_gamma   90.00
#
_symmetry.space_group_name_H-M   'P 1'
#
loop_
_entity.id
_entity.type
_entity.pdbx_description
1 polymer ?
#
loop_
_entity_poly.entity_id
_entity_poly.type
_entity_poly.pdbx_seq_one_letter_code
_entity_poly.pdbx_strand_id
1 'polypeptide(L)'
;MKITTWNVNGLRAALRKGFSEHLQQIAPDVILLQEVRARPDQLPDGWAAPKDWHVTWHPAVKPGYAGTAVWSRRPHKVLARGLEDGIDDDEGRVLRVQTDDPQGKPVRVASVYLPSGSSSDARQQSKEAWMKRFAPFAEGLRRARTPTLIGGDLNIAHTERDLYYAKSNQKQSGFLPHEREWFGTLLDTGWHDLVREHASDVDGPYSWWSNRGQARAKDRGWRIDYLLGNAAAGKRFKSATTHRDAGLACSDHAPVSIDLY
;
A
#
# COMPACT_ATOMS: atom_id res chain seq x y z
N MET A 1 6.54 -16.66 -3.49
CA MET A 1 6.67 -15.63 -2.44
C MET A 1 5.43 -14.76 -2.44
N LYS A 2 4.75 -14.67 -1.30
CA LYS A 2 3.53 -13.83 -1.18
C LYS A 2 3.87 -12.49 -0.54
N ILE A 3 3.50 -11.39 -1.21
CA ILE A 3 3.69 -10.03 -0.72
C ILE A 3 2.31 -9.38 -0.59
N THR A 4 2.03 -8.84 0.59
CA THR A 4 0.73 -8.23 0.92
C THR A 4 0.91 -6.77 1.30
N THR A 5 0.05 -5.89 0.85
CA THR A 5 -0.09 -4.53 1.37
C THR A 5 -1.41 -4.38 2.12
N TRP A 6 -1.42 -3.62 3.21
CA TRP A 6 -2.62 -3.36 3.99
C TRP A 6 -2.56 -2.02 4.73
N ASN A 7 -3.41 -1.09 4.37
CA ASN A 7 -3.71 0.06 5.22
C ASN A 7 -4.60 -0.43 6.38
N VAL A 8 -4.05 -0.41 7.60
CA VAL A 8 -4.71 -0.97 8.78
C VAL A 8 -5.54 0.06 9.56
N ASN A 9 -5.55 1.33 9.12
CA ASN A 9 -6.30 2.42 9.76
C ASN A 9 -6.15 2.44 11.30
N GLY A 10 -4.89 2.25 11.75
CA GLY A 10 -4.50 2.14 13.15
C GLY A 10 -4.34 0.71 13.63
N LEU A 11 -3.09 0.24 13.71
CA LEU A 11 -2.76 -1.15 14.04
C LEU A 11 -3.33 -1.61 15.37
N ARG A 12 -3.35 -0.75 16.41
CA ARG A 12 -3.96 -1.10 17.72
C ARG A 12 -5.45 -1.43 17.61
N ALA A 13 -6.16 -0.74 16.74
CA ALA A 13 -7.58 -1.00 16.51
C ALA A 13 -7.77 -2.27 15.66
N ALA A 14 -6.95 -2.46 14.64
CA ALA A 14 -6.98 -3.64 13.78
C ALA A 14 -6.69 -4.93 14.57
N LEU A 15 -5.71 -4.90 15.49
CA LEU A 15 -5.40 -6.02 16.38
C LEU A 15 -6.61 -6.48 17.22
N ARG A 16 -7.39 -5.52 17.74
CA ARG A 16 -8.62 -5.85 18.50
C ARG A 16 -9.75 -6.40 17.64
N LYS A 17 -9.64 -6.29 16.32
CA LYS A 17 -10.67 -6.67 15.35
C LYS A 17 -10.28 -7.90 14.51
N GLY A 18 -9.26 -8.66 14.94
CA GLY A 18 -8.89 -9.91 14.28
C GLY A 18 -7.77 -9.79 13.24
N PHE A 19 -6.93 -8.75 13.31
CA PHE A 19 -5.78 -8.62 12.42
C PHE A 19 -4.87 -9.86 12.44
N SER A 20 -4.62 -10.43 13.62
CA SER A 20 -3.75 -11.61 13.78
C SER A 20 -4.28 -12.83 13.04
N GLU A 21 -5.57 -13.10 13.15
CA GLU A 21 -6.25 -14.21 12.52
C GLU A 21 -6.20 -14.08 10.99
N HIS A 22 -6.50 -12.90 10.48
CA HIS A 22 -6.41 -12.64 9.04
C HIS A 22 -4.97 -12.67 8.52
N LEU A 23 -3.99 -12.17 9.29
CA LEU A 23 -2.58 -12.28 8.94
C LEU A 23 -2.15 -13.75 8.82
N GLN A 24 -2.61 -14.61 9.72
CA GLN A 24 -2.35 -16.06 9.66
C GLN A 24 -3.02 -16.72 8.45
N GLN A 25 -4.28 -16.36 8.14
CA GLN A 25 -5.02 -16.90 7.00
C GLN A 25 -4.39 -16.50 5.66
N ILE A 26 -3.98 -15.24 5.52
CA ILE A 26 -3.31 -14.72 4.33
C ILE A 26 -1.92 -15.35 4.18
N ALA A 27 -1.23 -15.59 5.30
CA ALA A 27 0.10 -16.17 5.39
C ALA A 27 1.13 -15.52 4.45
N PRO A 28 1.35 -14.19 4.50
CA PRO A 28 2.31 -13.53 3.63
C PRO A 28 3.75 -13.83 4.05
N ASP A 29 4.67 -13.81 3.08
CA ASP A 29 6.11 -13.79 3.33
C ASP A 29 6.58 -12.37 3.72
N VAL A 30 5.93 -11.35 3.14
CA VAL A 30 6.16 -9.93 3.45
C VAL A 30 4.82 -9.21 3.55
N ILE A 31 4.65 -8.38 4.58
CA ILE A 31 3.52 -7.47 4.68
C ILE A 31 3.98 -6.02 4.80
N LEU A 32 3.37 -5.16 4.00
CA LEU A 32 3.58 -3.72 3.92
C LEU A 32 2.37 -3.05 4.59
N LEU A 33 2.61 -2.39 5.71
CA LEU A 33 1.54 -1.75 6.49
C LEU A 33 1.55 -0.24 6.27
N GLN A 34 0.36 0.34 6.12
CA GLN A 34 0.15 1.78 6.08
C GLN A 34 -0.83 2.20 7.19
N GLU A 35 -0.79 3.46 7.56
CA GLU A 35 -1.57 4.03 8.65
C GLU A 35 -1.46 3.22 9.96
N VAL A 36 -0.24 2.88 10.34
CA VAL A 36 0.03 2.16 11.59
C VAL A 36 -0.45 2.96 12.81
N ARG A 37 -0.33 4.31 12.76
CA ARG A 37 -0.81 5.27 13.78
C ARG A 37 -0.37 4.94 15.21
N ALA A 38 0.79 4.29 15.33
CA ALA A 38 1.37 3.94 16.62
C ALA A 38 2.89 3.82 16.50
N ARG A 39 3.60 4.13 17.58
CA ARG A 39 4.99 3.72 17.74
C ARG A 39 5.05 2.30 18.33
N PRO A 40 6.16 1.57 18.16
CA PRO A 40 6.30 0.21 18.69
C PRO A 40 5.99 0.09 20.19
N ASP A 41 6.42 1.09 20.99
CA ASP A 41 6.20 1.16 22.44
C ASP A 41 4.71 1.36 22.84
N GLN A 42 3.86 1.67 21.91
CA GLN A 42 2.41 1.87 22.11
C GLN A 42 1.57 0.65 21.70
N LEU A 43 2.20 -0.39 21.20
CA LEU A 43 1.52 -1.61 20.78
C LEU A 43 1.34 -2.56 21.95
N PRO A 44 0.33 -3.44 21.94
CA PRO A 44 0.21 -4.51 22.93
C PRO A 44 1.45 -5.40 22.95
N ASP A 45 1.68 -6.08 24.08
CA ASP A 45 2.84 -6.96 24.28
C ASP A 45 2.98 -7.97 23.14
N GLY A 46 4.22 -8.14 22.68
CA GLY A 46 4.57 -9.03 21.58
C GLY A 46 4.36 -8.44 20.17
N TRP A 47 3.65 -7.32 20.01
CA TRP A 47 3.37 -6.76 18.69
C TRP A 47 4.39 -5.74 18.18
N ALA A 48 5.24 -5.23 19.04
CA ALA A 48 6.40 -4.42 18.61
C ALA A 48 7.42 -5.25 17.81
N ALA A 49 7.56 -6.54 18.16
CA ALA A 49 8.39 -7.51 17.48
C ALA A 49 7.68 -8.89 17.49
N PRO A 50 6.68 -9.11 16.63
CA PRO A 50 5.92 -10.35 16.61
C PRO A 50 6.83 -11.54 16.33
N LYS A 51 6.57 -12.65 17.01
CA LYS A 51 7.30 -13.90 16.81
C LYS A 51 7.30 -14.30 15.33
N ASP A 52 8.43 -14.81 14.84
CA ASP A 52 8.63 -15.26 13.46
C ASP A 52 8.57 -14.14 12.39
N TRP A 53 8.70 -12.88 12.83
CA TRP A 53 8.78 -11.74 11.94
C TRP A 53 10.01 -10.89 12.21
N HIS A 54 10.68 -10.47 11.14
CA HIS A 54 11.61 -9.37 11.14
C HIS A 54 10.83 -8.11 10.83
N VAL A 55 10.92 -7.11 11.70
CA VAL A 55 10.05 -5.92 11.64
C VAL A 55 10.86 -4.64 11.54
N THR A 56 10.49 -3.77 10.64
CA THR A 56 10.95 -2.38 10.63
C THR A 56 9.75 -1.46 10.65
N TRP A 57 9.79 -0.51 11.59
CA TRP A 57 8.81 0.54 11.77
C TRP A 57 9.33 1.87 11.22
N HIS A 58 8.44 2.65 10.64
CA HIS A 58 8.64 4.04 10.28
C HIS A 58 7.42 4.85 10.73
N PRO A 59 7.31 5.13 12.04
CA PRO A 59 6.20 5.87 12.60
C PRO A 59 6.29 7.35 12.23
N ALA A 60 5.14 8.03 12.16
CA ALA A 60 5.14 9.49 12.09
C ALA A 60 5.64 10.11 13.40
N VAL A 61 6.26 11.29 13.31
CA VAL A 61 6.62 12.11 14.47
C VAL A 61 5.35 12.51 15.25
N LYS A 62 4.28 12.87 14.52
CA LYS A 62 2.98 13.20 15.13
C LYS A 62 2.32 11.92 15.69
N PRO A 63 2.02 11.84 16.99
CA PRO A 63 1.38 10.68 17.58
C PRO A 63 0.00 10.37 16.96
N GLY A 64 -0.29 9.07 16.76
CA GLY A 64 -1.59 8.60 16.28
C GLY A 64 -1.91 8.94 14.82
N TYR A 65 -0.89 9.27 14.03
CA TYR A 65 -1.04 9.70 12.65
C TYR A 65 -0.14 8.88 11.71
N ALA A 66 -0.61 8.64 10.47
CA ALA A 66 0.16 8.02 9.38
C ALA A 66 1.07 6.84 9.82
N GLY A 67 2.31 6.80 9.34
CA GLY A 67 3.30 5.78 9.67
C GLY A 67 3.16 4.51 8.84
N THR A 68 4.29 3.96 8.42
CA THR A 68 4.39 2.70 7.68
C THR A 68 5.23 1.68 8.44
N ALA A 69 5.07 0.40 8.08
CA ALA A 69 5.94 -0.67 8.57
C ALA A 69 6.12 -1.73 7.48
N VAL A 70 7.21 -2.47 7.58
CA VAL A 70 7.44 -3.68 6.78
C VAL A 70 7.79 -4.82 7.73
N TRP A 71 7.06 -5.93 7.60
CA TRP A 71 7.35 -7.18 8.28
C TRP A 71 7.67 -8.24 7.25
N SER A 72 8.70 -9.05 7.49
CA SER A 72 9.07 -10.16 6.61
C SER A 72 9.41 -11.41 7.40
N ARG A 73 9.12 -12.58 6.83
CA ARG A 73 9.47 -13.89 7.43
C ARG A 73 10.98 -14.16 7.42
N ARG A 74 11.70 -13.50 6.52
CA ARG A 74 13.16 -13.56 6.42
C ARG A 74 13.80 -12.25 6.83
N PRO A 75 15.07 -12.27 7.26
CA PRO A 75 15.81 -11.05 7.53
C PRO A 75 15.72 -10.06 6.36
N HIS A 76 15.64 -8.79 6.67
CA HIS A 76 15.67 -7.74 5.67
C HIS A 76 16.61 -6.60 6.06
N LYS A 77 17.11 -5.91 5.04
CA LYS A 77 17.91 -4.71 5.18
C LYS A 77 17.07 -3.49 4.84
N VAL A 78 17.06 -2.49 5.71
CA VAL A 78 16.48 -1.18 5.39
C VAL A 78 17.34 -0.49 4.34
N LEU A 79 16.71 -0.05 3.26
CA LEU A 79 17.37 0.67 2.17
C LEU A 79 17.14 2.17 2.30
N ALA A 80 15.92 2.59 2.65
CA ALA A 80 15.58 4.00 2.80
C ALA A 80 14.35 4.20 3.70
N ARG A 81 14.26 5.40 4.28
CA ARG A 81 13.06 6.02 4.85
C ARG A 81 12.84 7.34 4.11
N GLY A 82 11.59 7.59 3.68
CA GLY A 82 11.27 8.75 2.84
C GLY A 82 11.64 8.56 1.37
N LEU A 83 11.57 9.66 0.62
CA LEU A 83 11.74 9.69 -0.83
C LEU A 83 13.20 9.89 -1.28
N GLU A 84 14.15 9.97 -0.34
CA GLU A 84 15.58 10.18 -0.62
C GLU A 84 15.86 11.49 -1.41
N ASP A 85 15.03 12.49 -1.25
CA ASP A 85 15.10 13.81 -1.93
C ASP A 85 15.63 14.92 -1.01
N GLY A 86 16.21 14.56 0.14
CA GLY A 86 16.75 15.49 1.11
C GLY A 86 15.71 16.14 2.04
N ILE A 87 14.44 15.72 1.94
CA ILE A 87 13.36 16.18 2.82
C ILE A 87 12.99 15.04 3.79
N ASP A 88 12.95 15.35 5.07
CA ASP A 88 12.58 14.39 6.10
C ASP A 88 11.15 13.88 5.92
N ASP A 89 10.94 12.60 6.16
CA ASP A 89 9.62 11.96 6.11
C ASP A 89 9.01 11.89 7.52
N ASP A 90 8.68 13.04 8.08
CA ASP A 90 8.10 13.18 9.43
C ASP A 90 6.76 12.46 9.59
N GLU A 91 6.10 12.11 8.50
CA GLU A 91 4.83 11.39 8.51
C GLU A 91 5.02 9.87 8.36
N GLY A 92 6.26 9.39 8.14
CA GLY A 92 6.56 7.97 8.02
C GLY A 92 5.85 7.31 6.84
N ARG A 93 5.85 7.95 5.68
CA ARG A 93 5.03 7.56 4.52
C ARG A 93 5.70 6.56 3.59
N VAL A 94 7.04 6.47 3.61
CA VAL A 94 7.80 5.59 2.73
C VAL A 94 8.84 4.80 3.50
N LEU A 95 8.75 3.48 3.48
CA LEU A 95 9.76 2.58 4.03
C LEU A 95 10.16 1.55 3.00
N ARG A 96 11.45 1.54 2.62
CA ARG A 96 12.00 0.63 1.63
C ARG A 96 12.95 -0.37 2.27
N VAL A 97 12.74 -1.65 1.97
CA VAL A 97 13.63 -2.73 2.45
C VAL A 97 14.00 -3.69 1.31
N GLN A 98 15.06 -4.47 1.53
CA GLN A 98 15.43 -5.63 0.71
C GLN A 98 15.40 -6.87 1.59
N THR A 99 14.71 -7.90 1.15
CA THR A 99 14.71 -9.25 1.73
C THR A 99 14.98 -10.28 0.65
N ASP A 100 15.10 -11.55 1.02
CA ASP A 100 15.28 -12.62 0.06
C ASP A 100 13.98 -13.43 -0.12
N ASP A 101 13.79 -13.95 -1.33
CA ASP A 101 12.72 -14.91 -1.59
C ASP A 101 13.04 -16.30 -1.00
N PRO A 102 12.14 -17.29 -1.08
CA PRO A 102 12.39 -18.65 -0.60
C PRO A 102 13.61 -19.34 -1.23
N GLN A 103 14.09 -18.88 -2.38
CA GLN A 103 15.26 -19.39 -3.06
C GLN A 103 16.55 -18.58 -2.75
N GLY A 104 16.49 -17.62 -1.83
CA GLY A 104 17.64 -16.79 -1.47
C GLY A 104 17.96 -15.68 -2.48
N LYS A 105 17.02 -15.34 -3.39
CA LYS A 105 17.22 -14.26 -4.36
C LYS A 105 16.63 -12.95 -3.81
N PRO A 106 17.33 -11.80 -3.98
CA PRO A 106 16.89 -10.54 -3.44
C PRO A 106 15.58 -10.05 -4.09
N VAL A 107 14.70 -9.52 -3.24
CA VAL A 107 13.47 -8.80 -3.62
C VAL A 107 13.43 -7.49 -2.84
N ARG A 108 13.12 -6.39 -3.50
CA ARG A 108 12.97 -5.08 -2.88
C ARG A 108 11.52 -4.70 -2.80
N VAL A 109 11.11 -4.17 -1.66
CA VAL A 109 9.75 -3.70 -1.43
C VAL A 109 9.75 -2.32 -0.80
N ALA A 110 8.80 -1.49 -1.19
CA ALA A 110 8.53 -0.20 -0.57
C ALA A 110 7.09 -0.18 -0.07
N SER A 111 6.90 0.05 1.24
CA SER A 111 5.60 0.39 1.81
C SER A 111 5.37 1.88 1.63
N VAL A 112 4.30 2.25 0.94
CA VAL A 112 4.00 3.65 0.57
C VAL A 112 2.61 4.04 1.02
N TYR A 113 2.49 5.20 1.66
CA TYR A 113 1.23 5.82 2.03
C TYR A 113 1.15 7.24 1.45
N LEU A 114 0.54 7.37 0.28
CA LEU A 114 0.35 8.65 -0.40
C LEU A 114 -0.67 9.51 0.37
N PRO A 115 -0.42 10.81 0.59
CA PRO A 115 -1.35 11.67 1.31
C PRO A 115 -2.76 11.66 0.72
N SER A 116 -3.79 11.63 1.57
CA SER A 116 -5.16 11.90 1.15
C SER A 116 -5.39 13.40 1.01
N GLY A 117 -6.05 13.83 -0.06
CA GLY A 117 -6.42 15.23 -0.31
C GLY A 117 -7.87 15.57 0.10
N SER A 118 -8.64 14.58 0.56
CA SER A 118 -10.11 14.68 0.67
C SER A 118 -10.64 15.63 1.74
N SER A 119 -9.80 16.08 2.69
CA SER A 119 -10.29 16.85 3.85
C SER A 119 -10.28 18.36 3.66
N SER A 120 -9.49 18.90 2.74
CA SER A 120 -9.42 20.33 2.40
C SER A 120 -8.55 20.60 1.17
N ASP A 121 -8.70 21.79 0.58
CA ASP A 121 -7.85 22.22 -0.56
C ASP A 121 -6.36 22.25 -0.19
N ALA A 122 -6.01 22.65 1.03
CA ALA A 122 -4.63 22.64 1.51
C ALA A 122 -4.06 21.21 1.56
N ARG A 123 -4.89 20.22 1.91
CA ARG A 123 -4.50 18.80 1.88
C ARG A 123 -4.34 18.30 0.46
N GLN A 124 -5.21 18.73 -0.46
CA GLN A 124 -5.08 18.39 -1.87
C GLN A 124 -3.77 18.95 -2.45
N GLN A 125 -3.44 20.20 -2.16
CA GLN A 125 -2.17 20.82 -2.57
C GLN A 125 -0.96 20.07 -2.00
N SER A 126 -1.02 19.66 -0.73
CA SER A 126 0.03 18.86 -0.09
C SER A 126 0.20 17.48 -0.77
N LYS A 127 -0.91 16.85 -1.15
CA LYS A 127 -0.91 15.60 -1.92
C LYS A 127 -0.23 15.78 -3.26
N GLU A 128 -0.58 16.81 -4.01
CA GLU A 128 -0.01 17.10 -5.33
C GLU A 128 1.49 17.44 -5.26
N ALA A 129 1.91 18.18 -4.24
CA ALA A 129 3.32 18.43 -3.99
C ALA A 129 4.08 17.13 -3.68
N TRP A 130 3.48 16.24 -2.90
CA TRP A 130 4.07 14.93 -2.61
C TRP A 130 4.14 14.04 -3.85
N MET A 131 3.11 14.01 -4.70
CA MET A 131 3.08 13.28 -5.97
C MET A 131 4.23 13.72 -6.90
N LYS A 132 4.51 15.01 -6.99
CA LYS A 132 5.64 15.55 -7.78
C LYS A 132 6.99 15.04 -7.29
N ARG A 133 7.17 14.91 -5.97
CA ARG A 133 8.40 14.36 -5.35
C ARG A 133 8.49 12.84 -5.53
N PHE A 134 7.35 12.14 -5.50
CA PHE A 134 7.32 10.68 -5.62
C PHE A 134 7.69 10.18 -7.02
N ALA A 135 7.37 10.90 -8.08
CA ALA A 135 7.62 10.47 -9.45
C ALA A 135 9.10 10.15 -9.74
N PRO A 136 10.08 11.02 -9.42
CA PRO A 136 11.49 10.69 -9.61
C PRO A 136 11.99 9.56 -8.70
N PHE A 137 11.47 9.42 -7.48
CA PHE A 137 11.75 8.29 -6.61
C PHE A 137 11.31 6.97 -7.25
N ALA A 138 10.07 6.90 -7.73
CA ALA A 138 9.54 5.72 -8.39
C ALA A 138 10.34 5.39 -9.68
N GLU A 139 10.70 6.40 -10.47
CA GLU A 139 11.52 6.20 -11.66
C GLU A 139 12.90 5.60 -11.34
N GLY A 140 13.53 6.05 -10.24
CA GLY A 140 14.79 5.46 -9.75
C GLY A 140 14.64 3.99 -9.38
N LEU A 141 13.54 3.60 -8.73
CA LEU A 141 13.28 2.21 -8.33
C LEU A 141 12.99 1.30 -9.53
N ARG A 142 12.26 1.82 -10.52
CA ARG A 142 11.83 1.06 -11.71
C ARG A 142 13.01 0.44 -12.46
N ARG A 143 14.12 1.15 -12.56
CA ARG A 143 15.32 0.74 -13.33
C ARG A 143 16.10 -0.40 -12.69
N ALA A 144 15.75 -0.82 -11.49
CA ALA A 144 16.46 -1.90 -10.81
C ALA A 144 16.32 -3.23 -11.55
N ARG A 145 17.43 -3.98 -11.66
CA ARG A 145 17.42 -5.36 -12.19
C ARG A 145 16.83 -6.37 -11.21
N THR A 146 16.83 -6.03 -9.92
CA THR A 146 16.19 -6.80 -8.85
C THR A 146 14.68 -6.61 -8.92
N PRO A 147 13.86 -7.66 -8.73
CA PRO A 147 12.43 -7.52 -8.55
C PRO A 147 12.14 -6.48 -7.48
N THR A 148 11.44 -5.42 -7.86
CA THR A 148 11.14 -4.28 -6.99
C THR A 148 9.64 -4.00 -7.04
N LEU A 149 9.04 -3.84 -5.87
CA LEU A 149 7.62 -3.61 -5.68
C LEU A 149 7.39 -2.33 -4.88
N ILE A 150 6.44 -1.54 -5.31
CA ILE A 150 5.82 -0.48 -4.52
C ILE A 150 4.45 -0.98 -4.11
N GLY A 151 4.22 -1.17 -2.82
CA GLY A 151 2.93 -1.57 -2.29
C GLY A 151 2.39 -0.54 -1.31
N GLY A 152 1.11 -0.23 -1.41
CA GLY A 152 0.51 0.70 -0.46
C GLY A 152 -0.78 1.33 -0.90
N ASP A 153 -1.29 2.18 -0.03
CA ASP A 153 -2.42 3.06 -0.28
C ASP A 153 -1.93 4.32 -1.01
N LEU A 154 -2.24 4.41 -2.29
CA LEU A 154 -1.88 5.55 -3.12
C LEU A 154 -2.99 6.61 -3.19
N ASN A 155 -4.10 6.41 -2.49
CA ASN A 155 -5.20 7.36 -2.40
C ASN A 155 -5.71 7.89 -3.77
N ILE A 156 -5.54 7.11 -4.84
CA ILE A 156 -5.98 7.41 -6.21
C ILE A 156 -6.61 6.16 -6.81
N ALA A 157 -7.82 6.27 -7.32
CA ALA A 157 -8.41 5.30 -8.23
C ALA A 157 -8.04 5.71 -9.66
N HIS A 158 -7.39 4.82 -10.43
CA HIS A 158 -6.80 5.18 -11.72
C HIS A 158 -7.86 5.33 -12.82
N THR A 159 -8.73 4.34 -12.97
CA THR A 159 -9.72 4.28 -14.04
C THR A 159 -11.14 4.25 -13.50
N GLU A 160 -12.13 4.37 -14.37
CA GLU A 160 -13.55 4.25 -13.97
C GLU A 160 -13.89 2.89 -13.37
N ARG A 161 -13.17 1.83 -13.75
CA ARG A 161 -13.33 0.48 -13.18
C ARG A 161 -12.83 0.36 -11.74
N ASP A 162 -12.00 1.31 -11.31
CA ASP A 162 -11.42 1.34 -9.97
C ASP A 162 -12.31 2.03 -8.93
N LEU A 163 -13.50 2.49 -9.35
CA LEU A 163 -14.41 3.25 -8.52
C LEU A 163 -15.87 2.95 -8.88
N TYR A 164 -16.65 2.42 -7.94
CA TYR A 164 -18.05 2.07 -8.18
C TYR A 164 -18.91 3.24 -8.70
N TYR A 165 -18.74 4.42 -8.11
CA TYR A 165 -19.48 5.63 -8.52
C TYR A 165 -18.59 6.59 -9.34
N ALA A 166 -17.88 6.11 -10.34
CA ALA A 166 -16.91 6.89 -11.11
C ALA A 166 -17.51 8.19 -11.69
N LYS A 167 -18.70 8.11 -12.32
CA LYS A 167 -19.35 9.26 -12.97
C LYS A 167 -19.63 10.43 -12.00
N SER A 168 -20.04 10.15 -10.77
CA SER A 168 -20.37 11.18 -9.78
C SER A 168 -19.16 11.69 -8.98
N ASN A 169 -18.01 11.00 -9.04
CA ASN A 169 -16.82 11.33 -8.26
C ASN A 169 -15.69 12.00 -9.07
N GLN A 170 -15.95 12.44 -10.29
CA GLN A 170 -14.95 13.07 -11.19
C GLN A 170 -14.27 14.33 -10.60
N LYS A 171 -14.88 14.94 -9.57
CA LYS A 171 -14.37 16.13 -8.87
C LYS A 171 -13.89 15.82 -7.45
N GLN A 172 -13.80 14.54 -7.08
CA GLN A 172 -13.36 14.14 -5.72
C GLN A 172 -11.86 13.86 -5.71
N SER A 173 -11.18 14.27 -4.64
CA SER A 173 -9.80 13.86 -4.39
C SER A 173 -9.68 12.34 -4.43
N GLY A 174 -8.65 11.84 -5.09
CA GLY A 174 -8.47 10.42 -5.37
C GLY A 174 -9.06 9.98 -6.72
N PHE A 175 -9.82 10.86 -7.42
CA PHE A 175 -10.33 10.58 -8.75
C PHE A 175 -10.32 11.80 -9.68
N LEU A 176 -9.58 12.85 -9.31
CA LEU A 176 -9.42 14.04 -10.13
C LEU A 176 -8.70 13.69 -11.45
N PRO A 177 -9.07 14.33 -12.57
CA PRO A 177 -8.46 14.04 -13.88
C PRO A 177 -6.93 14.06 -13.86
N HIS A 178 -6.32 15.06 -13.23
CA HIS A 178 -4.87 15.19 -13.16
C HIS A 178 -4.20 14.14 -12.25
N GLU A 179 -4.88 13.62 -11.22
CA GLU A 179 -4.38 12.53 -10.39
C GLU A 179 -4.36 11.22 -11.20
N ARG A 180 -5.40 10.96 -11.96
CA ARG A 180 -5.51 9.80 -12.85
C ARG A 180 -4.48 9.85 -13.98
N GLU A 181 -4.29 11.01 -14.59
CA GLU A 181 -3.25 11.25 -15.60
C GLU A 181 -1.85 11.02 -15.03
N TRP A 182 -1.57 11.57 -13.85
CA TRP A 182 -0.30 11.34 -13.15
C TRP A 182 -0.06 9.85 -12.90
N PHE A 183 -1.09 9.12 -12.46
CA PHE A 183 -0.97 7.68 -12.21
C PHE A 183 -0.74 6.91 -13.53
N GLY A 184 -1.45 7.26 -14.60
CA GLY A 184 -1.21 6.72 -15.93
C GLY A 184 0.21 6.95 -16.42
N THR A 185 0.71 8.18 -16.29
CA THR A 185 2.10 8.52 -16.60
C THR A 185 3.09 7.67 -15.81
N LEU A 186 2.82 7.42 -14.52
CA LEU A 186 3.65 6.53 -13.70
C LEU A 186 3.70 5.12 -14.28
N LEU A 187 2.57 4.55 -14.69
CA LEU A 187 2.53 3.23 -15.33
C LEU A 187 3.23 3.22 -16.69
N ASP A 188 3.05 4.26 -17.51
CA ASP A 188 3.66 4.40 -18.83
C ASP A 188 5.19 4.43 -18.77
N THR A 189 5.78 4.78 -17.62
CA THR A 189 7.23 4.64 -17.41
C THR A 189 7.69 3.18 -17.38
N GLY A 190 6.78 2.21 -17.20
CA GLY A 190 7.06 0.76 -17.17
C GLY A 190 6.87 0.11 -15.80
N TRP A 191 6.04 0.70 -14.93
CA TRP A 191 5.48 0.01 -13.78
C TRP A 191 4.28 -0.84 -14.20
N HIS A 192 4.16 -2.03 -13.65
CA HIS A 192 3.06 -2.96 -13.83
C HIS A 192 2.10 -2.87 -12.65
N ASP A 193 0.85 -2.49 -12.87
CA ASP A 193 -0.22 -2.66 -11.86
C ASP A 193 -0.64 -4.14 -11.85
N LEU A 194 0.06 -4.93 -11.03
CA LEU A 194 -0.05 -6.39 -11.02
C LEU A 194 -1.46 -6.87 -10.64
N VAL A 195 -2.17 -6.10 -9.83
CA VAL A 195 -3.55 -6.43 -9.44
C VAL A 195 -4.51 -6.19 -10.60
N ARG A 196 -4.38 -5.06 -11.32
CA ARG A 196 -5.20 -4.76 -12.49
C ARG A 196 -4.92 -5.71 -13.65
N GLU A 197 -3.65 -6.01 -13.90
CA GLU A 197 -3.27 -6.99 -14.94
C GLU A 197 -3.90 -8.37 -14.67
N HIS A 198 -3.95 -8.81 -13.40
CA HIS A 198 -4.59 -10.06 -13.02
C HIS A 198 -6.12 -10.02 -13.12
N ALA A 199 -6.73 -8.93 -12.66
CA ALA A 199 -8.19 -8.75 -12.67
C ALA A 199 -8.75 -8.49 -14.09
N SER A 200 -7.90 -8.09 -15.03
CA SER A 200 -8.31 -7.77 -16.41
C SER A 200 -9.41 -6.71 -16.47
N ASP A 201 -10.46 -6.99 -17.21
CA ASP A 201 -11.52 -6.05 -17.58
C ASP A 201 -12.71 -5.99 -16.62
N VAL A 202 -12.57 -6.48 -15.38
CA VAL A 202 -13.63 -6.41 -14.37
C VAL A 202 -13.59 -5.11 -13.56
N ASP A 203 -14.73 -4.68 -13.03
CA ASP A 203 -14.82 -3.58 -12.07
C ASP A 203 -14.21 -4.02 -10.73
N GLY A 204 -13.50 -3.12 -10.06
CA GLY A 204 -12.72 -3.48 -8.88
C GLY A 204 -11.46 -4.27 -9.25
N PRO A 205 -11.03 -5.25 -8.45
CA PRO A 205 -11.51 -5.52 -7.09
C PRO A 205 -11.25 -4.33 -6.15
N TYR A 206 -12.28 -3.86 -5.47
CA TYR A 206 -12.17 -2.72 -4.58
C TYR A 206 -11.38 -3.08 -3.33
N SER A 207 -10.61 -2.11 -2.84
CA SER A 207 -9.77 -2.27 -1.65
C SER A 207 -10.15 -1.34 -0.50
N TRP A 208 -10.95 -0.32 -0.75
CA TRP A 208 -11.45 0.62 0.28
C TRP A 208 -12.94 0.90 0.14
N TRP A 209 -13.62 1.08 1.28
CA TRP A 209 -15.05 1.39 1.33
C TRP A 209 -15.36 2.45 2.38
N SER A 210 -16.11 3.47 1.98
CA SER A 210 -16.64 4.46 2.91
C SER A 210 -17.52 3.80 3.99
N ASN A 211 -17.47 4.33 5.20
CA ASN A 211 -18.38 3.93 6.28
C ASN A 211 -19.83 4.46 6.08
N ARG A 212 -20.08 5.22 5.01
CA ARG A 212 -21.39 5.82 4.71
C ARG A 212 -22.15 5.01 3.66
N GLY A 213 -23.49 5.15 3.64
CA GLY A 213 -24.32 4.64 2.55
C GLY A 213 -24.33 3.13 2.37
N GLN A 214 -23.96 2.35 3.41
CA GLN A 214 -23.81 0.89 3.33
C GLN A 214 -22.81 0.46 2.26
N ALA A 215 -21.82 1.29 1.95
CA ALA A 215 -20.86 1.05 0.87
C ALA A 215 -20.15 -0.32 1.02
N ARG A 216 -19.77 -0.68 2.24
CA ARG A 216 -19.12 -1.95 2.57
C ARG A 216 -20.01 -3.17 2.27
N ALA A 217 -21.26 -3.15 2.71
CA ALA A 217 -22.19 -4.26 2.50
C ALA A 217 -22.56 -4.43 1.02
N LYS A 218 -22.66 -3.32 0.29
CA LYS A 218 -23.05 -3.28 -1.13
C LYS A 218 -21.86 -3.36 -2.09
N ASP A 219 -20.65 -3.54 -1.59
CA ASP A 219 -19.40 -3.55 -2.34
C ASP A 219 -19.21 -2.33 -3.26
N ARG A 220 -19.58 -1.14 -2.77
CA ARG A 220 -19.46 0.13 -3.49
C ARG A 220 -18.16 0.83 -3.07
N GLY A 221 -17.07 0.31 -3.58
CA GLY A 221 -15.72 0.65 -3.14
C GLY A 221 -14.90 1.44 -4.13
N TRP A 222 -13.65 1.63 -3.73
CA TRP A 222 -12.55 2.21 -4.48
C TRP A 222 -11.38 1.25 -4.47
N ARG A 223 -10.66 1.11 -5.56
CA ARG A 223 -9.38 0.43 -5.61
C ARG A 223 -8.28 1.48 -5.55
N ILE A 224 -7.71 1.67 -4.38
CA ILE A 224 -6.69 2.68 -4.08
C ILE A 224 -5.42 2.09 -3.43
N ASP A 225 -5.46 0.79 -3.09
CA ASP A 225 -4.31 0.03 -2.63
C ASP A 225 -3.70 -0.77 -3.79
N TYR A 226 -2.41 -0.65 -4.00
CA TYR A 226 -1.70 -1.16 -5.16
C TYR A 226 -0.51 -2.03 -4.78
N LEU A 227 -0.14 -2.90 -5.71
CA LEU A 227 1.15 -3.58 -5.77
C LEU A 227 1.71 -3.38 -7.18
N LEU A 228 2.53 -2.32 -7.31
CA LEU A 228 3.20 -1.98 -8.57
C LEU A 228 4.54 -2.72 -8.64
N GLY A 229 4.74 -3.47 -9.70
CA GLY A 229 5.99 -4.20 -9.96
C GLY A 229 6.82 -3.54 -11.07
N ASN A 230 8.15 -3.52 -10.93
CA ASN A 230 9.02 -3.23 -12.06
C ASN A 230 9.05 -4.41 -13.04
N ALA A 231 9.67 -4.26 -14.21
CA ALA A 231 9.74 -5.32 -15.22
C ALA A 231 10.29 -6.66 -14.69
N ALA A 232 11.22 -6.63 -13.73
CA ALA A 232 11.76 -7.84 -13.11
C ALA A 232 10.74 -8.54 -12.19
N ALA A 233 9.92 -7.77 -11.47
CA ALA A 233 8.81 -8.30 -10.67
C ALA A 233 7.67 -8.81 -11.56
N GLY A 234 7.31 -8.07 -12.62
CA GLY A 234 6.31 -8.49 -13.60
C GLY A 234 6.61 -9.85 -14.23
N LYS A 235 7.87 -10.12 -14.58
CA LYS A 235 8.30 -11.43 -15.10
C LYS A 235 8.11 -12.58 -14.11
N ARG A 236 8.05 -12.29 -12.81
CA ARG A 236 7.87 -13.27 -11.74
C ARG A 236 6.44 -13.32 -11.20
N PHE A 237 5.59 -12.46 -11.70
CA PHE A 237 4.20 -12.37 -11.24
C PHE A 237 3.43 -13.65 -11.57
N LYS A 238 2.64 -14.12 -10.59
CA LYS A 238 1.84 -15.34 -10.71
C LYS A 238 0.34 -15.08 -10.57
N SER A 239 -0.05 -14.38 -9.50
CA SER A 239 -1.45 -14.13 -9.19
C SER A 239 -1.61 -12.94 -8.23
N ALA A 240 -2.81 -12.39 -8.16
CA ALA A 240 -3.19 -11.38 -7.19
C ALA A 240 -4.51 -11.74 -6.48
N THR A 241 -4.69 -11.25 -5.26
CA THR A 241 -5.90 -11.48 -4.46
C THR A 241 -6.20 -10.25 -3.62
N THR A 242 -7.45 -9.77 -3.64
CA THR A 242 -7.95 -8.78 -2.69
C THR A 242 -8.75 -9.51 -1.61
N HIS A 243 -8.34 -9.39 -0.34
CA HIS A 243 -8.91 -10.10 0.80
C HIS A 243 -10.02 -9.27 1.44
N ARG A 244 -11.17 -9.16 0.75
CA ARG A 244 -12.29 -8.30 1.12
C ARG A 244 -12.78 -8.55 2.55
N ASP A 245 -12.92 -9.80 2.97
CA ASP A 245 -13.48 -10.14 4.29
C ASP A 245 -12.58 -9.67 5.44
N ALA A 246 -11.25 -9.77 5.28
CA ALA A 246 -10.29 -9.23 6.24
C ALA A 246 -10.41 -7.70 6.35
N GLY A 247 -10.57 -7.01 5.21
CA GLY A 247 -10.81 -5.57 5.18
C GLY A 247 -12.10 -5.21 5.91
N LEU A 248 -13.21 -5.88 5.60
CA LEU A 248 -14.49 -5.60 6.26
C LEU A 248 -14.45 -5.83 7.78
N ALA A 249 -13.63 -6.75 8.26
CA ALA A 249 -13.47 -7.05 9.68
C ALA A 249 -12.59 -6.03 10.42
N CYS A 250 -11.39 -5.75 9.90
CA CYS A 250 -10.32 -5.08 10.66
C CYS A 250 -10.13 -3.61 10.34
N SER A 251 -10.31 -3.21 9.06
CA SER A 251 -10.02 -1.86 8.56
C SER A 251 -11.15 -1.39 7.65
N ASP A 252 -11.07 -0.19 7.12
CA ASP A 252 -11.85 0.26 5.97
C ASP A 252 -11.14 -0.07 4.64
N HIS A 253 -9.92 -0.61 4.70
CA HIS A 253 -9.18 -1.17 3.56
C HIS A 253 -9.06 -2.69 3.66
N ALA A 254 -9.10 -3.36 2.51
CA ALA A 254 -8.76 -4.77 2.37
C ALA A 254 -7.27 -4.98 2.16
N PRO A 255 -6.68 -6.04 2.71
CA PRO A 255 -5.37 -6.49 2.27
C PRO A 255 -5.37 -6.86 0.79
N VAL A 256 -4.30 -6.50 0.09
CA VAL A 256 -4.07 -6.86 -1.30
C VAL A 256 -2.77 -7.63 -1.40
N SER A 257 -2.81 -8.81 -1.98
CA SER A 257 -1.65 -9.71 -2.10
C SER A 257 -1.32 -10.00 -3.55
N ILE A 258 -0.03 -10.23 -3.80
CA ILE A 258 0.45 -10.89 -5.01
C ILE A 258 1.30 -12.10 -4.64
N ASP A 259 1.33 -13.08 -5.52
CA ASP A 259 2.29 -14.18 -5.50
C ASP A 259 3.33 -14.01 -6.61
N LEU A 260 4.60 -14.21 -6.27
CA LEU A 260 5.73 -14.30 -7.20
C LEU A 260 6.25 -15.74 -7.25
N TYR A 261 6.70 -16.18 -8.45
CA TYR A 261 7.42 -17.47 -8.63
C TYR A 261 8.76 -17.46 -7.94
#